data_24495593b2cf1ccbc365db25f33908a9
#
_entry.id   24495593b2cf1ccbc365db25f33908a9
#
_cell.length_a   1.000
_cell.length_b   1.000
_cell.length_c   1.000
_cell.angle_alpha   90.00
_cell.angle_beta   90.00
_cell.angle_gamma   90.00
#
_symmetry.space_group_name_H-M   'P 1'
#
loop_
_entity.id
_entity.type
_entity.pdbx_description
1 polymer ?
#
loop_
_entity_poly.entity_id
_entity_poly.type
_entity_poly.pdbx_seq_one_letter_code
_entity_poly.pdbx_strand_id
1 'polypeptide(L)'
;KYLTDGGLKKAIRLCKTIKADLVEEGKEIHLSSFDLASIMYHSNLDNLKKGKTYALAIVLETQRFFDYLYHNPNYRNGLYTPDWTRKIFDNPKKETSLTTMSVALDKLVTALREDLGYHYPNTLNLHPLTI
;
A
#
# COMPACT_ATOMS: atom_id res chain seq x y z
N LYS A 1 -6.89 7.82 12.78
CA LYS A 1 -8.26 8.24 12.47
C LYS A 1 -8.34 9.73 12.25
N TYR A 2 -7.85 10.50 13.19
CA TYR A 2 -7.95 11.96 13.12
C TYR A 2 -7.14 12.53 11.96
N LEU A 3 -6.03 11.90 11.60
CA LEU A 3 -5.15 12.38 10.54
C LEU A 3 -5.67 12.06 9.14
N THR A 4 -6.48 11.01 8.99
CA THR A 4 -6.85 10.52 7.67
C THR A 4 -8.35 10.32 7.49
N ASP A 5 -9.16 10.67 8.46
CA ASP A 5 -10.62 10.44 8.42
C ASP A 5 -10.96 8.97 8.12
N GLY A 6 -10.18 8.06 8.67
CA GLY A 6 -10.39 6.63 8.48
C GLY A 6 -9.65 6.04 7.28
N GLY A 7 -8.97 6.86 6.47
CA GLY A 7 -8.28 6.38 5.28
C GLY A 7 -7.14 5.42 5.60
N LEU A 8 -6.38 5.70 6.65
CA LEU A 8 -5.30 4.80 7.07
C LEU A 8 -5.85 3.43 7.45
N LYS A 9 -6.93 3.38 8.19
CA LYS A 9 -7.56 2.13 8.59
C LYS A 9 -8.04 1.33 7.38
N LYS A 10 -8.60 2.01 6.38
CA LYS A 10 -9.04 1.36 5.15
C LYS A 10 -7.86 0.83 4.35
N ALA A 11 -6.76 1.58 4.29
CA ALA A 11 -5.55 1.14 3.60
C ALA A 11 -4.97 -0.12 4.27
N ILE A 12 -4.95 -0.14 5.59
CA ILE A 12 -4.47 -1.31 6.32
C ILE A 12 -5.36 -2.52 6.04
N ARG A 13 -6.68 -2.34 6.02
CA ARG A 13 -7.60 -3.42 5.65
C ARG A 13 -7.35 -3.93 4.25
N LEU A 14 -7.11 -3.04 3.30
CA LEU A 14 -6.80 -3.42 1.94
C LEU A 14 -5.56 -4.31 1.90
N CYS A 15 -4.50 -3.91 2.60
CA CYS A 15 -3.28 -4.71 2.67
C CYS A 15 -3.53 -6.09 3.26
N LYS A 16 -4.33 -6.17 4.32
CA LYS A 16 -4.65 -7.45 4.94
C LYS A 16 -5.46 -8.34 3.99
N THR A 17 -6.37 -7.77 3.24
CA THR A 17 -7.18 -8.51 2.27
C THR A 17 -6.30 -9.05 1.15
N ILE A 18 -5.40 -8.22 0.62
CA ILE A 18 -4.48 -8.65 -0.43
C ILE A 18 -3.58 -9.78 0.09
N LYS A 19 -3.06 -9.63 1.31
CA LYS A 19 -2.26 -10.68 1.92
C LYS A 19 -3.06 -11.99 2.03
N ALA A 20 -4.28 -11.92 2.52
CA ALA A 20 -5.12 -13.10 2.68
C ALA A 20 -5.35 -13.80 1.34
N ASP A 21 -5.63 -13.05 0.29
CA ASP A 21 -5.84 -13.60 -1.04
C ASP A 21 -4.57 -14.27 -1.57
N LEU A 22 -3.43 -13.66 -1.37
CA LEU A 22 -2.15 -14.22 -1.81
C LEU A 22 -1.82 -15.50 -1.07
N VAL A 23 -2.07 -15.53 0.23
CA VAL A 23 -1.84 -16.74 1.05
C VAL A 23 -2.77 -17.86 0.58
N GLU A 24 -4.01 -17.55 0.26
CA GLU A 24 -4.95 -18.53 -0.26
C GLU A 24 -4.48 -19.08 -1.61
N GLU A 25 -3.81 -18.28 -2.41
CA GLU A 25 -3.20 -18.71 -3.68
C GLU A 25 -1.93 -19.53 -3.49
N GLY A 26 -1.50 -19.75 -2.26
CA GLY A 26 -0.31 -20.56 -1.97
C GLY A 26 0.98 -19.76 -1.81
N LYS A 27 0.91 -18.44 -1.78
CA LYS A 27 2.11 -17.62 -1.60
C LYS A 27 2.41 -17.39 -0.13
N GLU A 28 3.70 -17.28 0.18
CA GLU A 28 4.14 -16.98 1.54
C GLU A 28 4.31 -15.48 1.70
N ILE A 29 3.62 -14.91 2.68
CA ILE A 29 3.71 -13.48 2.97
C ILE A 29 4.18 -13.32 4.41
N HIS A 30 5.42 -12.88 4.57
CA HIS A 30 6.07 -12.75 5.87
C HIS A 30 5.88 -11.37 6.52
N LEU A 31 4.94 -10.60 6.04
CA LEU A 31 4.57 -9.32 6.65
C LEU A 31 3.35 -9.55 7.53
N SER A 32 3.51 -9.33 8.83
CA SER A 32 2.41 -9.47 9.78
C SER A 32 1.41 -8.33 9.62
N SER A 33 0.26 -8.45 10.28
CA SER A 33 -0.71 -7.35 10.30
C SER A 33 -0.11 -6.08 10.87
N PHE A 34 0.74 -6.21 11.88
CA PHE A 34 1.44 -5.06 12.46
C PHE A 34 2.44 -4.46 11.48
N ASP A 35 3.15 -5.30 10.73
CA ASP A 35 4.06 -4.82 9.68
C ASP A 35 3.30 -4.02 8.63
N LEU A 36 2.16 -4.54 8.17
CA LEU A 36 1.35 -3.85 7.16
C LEU A 36 0.83 -2.51 7.67
N ALA A 37 0.36 -2.49 8.91
CA ALA A 37 -0.09 -1.24 9.54
C ALA A 37 1.07 -0.25 9.65
N SER A 38 2.25 -0.74 10.05
CA SER A 38 3.45 0.09 10.19
C SER A 38 3.88 0.68 8.85
N ILE A 39 3.82 -0.12 7.79
CA ILE A 39 4.14 0.36 6.44
C ILE A 39 3.20 1.51 6.07
N MET A 40 1.90 1.30 6.20
CA MET A 40 0.93 2.31 5.77
C MET A 40 0.99 3.57 6.64
N TYR A 41 1.42 3.45 7.87
CA TYR A 41 1.66 4.61 8.72
C TYR A 41 2.67 5.60 8.08
N HIS A 42 3.63 5.09 7.32
CA HIS A 42 4.65 5.90 6.67
C HIS A 42 4.26 6.37 5.27
N SER A 43 3.09 5.98 4.78
CA SER A 43 2.62 6.43 3.47
C SER A 43 2.23 7.90 3.50
N ASN A 44 1.79 8.43 2.36
CA ASN A 44 1.31 9.81 2.31
C ASN A 44 -0.10 9.88 2.92
N LEU A 45 -0.16 10.34 4.16
CA LEU A 45 -1.42 10.37 4.92
C LEU A 45 -2.43 11.35 4.32
N ASP A 46 -1.97 12.42 3.68
CA ASP A 46 -2.87 13.36 3.01
C ASP A 46 -3.60 12.69 1.85
N ASN A 47 -2.90 11.82 1.11
CA ASN A 47 -3.54 11.05 0.04
C ASN A 47 -4.58 10.08 0.60
N LEU A 48 -4.29 9.46 1.75
CA LEU A 48 -5.25 8.56 2.39
C LEU A 48 -6.47 9.32 2.91
N LYS A 49 -6.28 10.54 3.38
CA LYS A 49 -7.38 11.38 3.82
C LYS A 49 -8.35 11.67 2.69
N LYS A 50 -7.87 11.78 1.46
CA LYS A 50 -8.72 11.99 0.28
C LYS A 50 -9.69 10.84 0.05
N GLY A 51 -9.46 9.68 0.63
CA GLY A 51 -10.34 8.52 0.53
C GLY A 51 -11.76 8.77 1.07
N LYS A 52 -11.95 9.81 1.88
CA LYS A 52 -13.27 10.16 2.38
C LYS A 52 -14.21 10.57 1.24
N THR A 53 -13.69 11.29 0.25
CA THR A 53 -14.48 11.78 -0.89
C THR A 53 -14.12 11.09 -2.19
N TYR A 54 -13.02 10.34 -2.22
CA TYR A 54 -12.52 9.70 -3.42
C TYR A 54 -11.92 8.35 -3.03
N ALA A 55 -12.75 7.33 -3.03
CA ALA A 55 -12.38 6.01 -2.50
C ALA A 55 -11.15 5.41 -3.18
N LEU A 56 -10.95 5.66 -4.47
CA LEU A 56 -9.77 5.16 -5.17
C LEU A 56 -8.48 5.70 -4.61
N ALA A 57 -8.50 6.84 -3.93
CA ALA A 57 -7.28 7.41 -3.34
C ALA A 57 -6.60 6.43 -2.39
N ILE A 58 -7.39 5.62 -1.68
CA ILE A 58 -6.84 4.60 -0.76
C ILE A 58 -6.03 3.56 -1.53
N VAL A 59 -6.62 3.01 -2.58
CA VAL A 59 -5.97 1.97 -3.40
C VAL A 59 -4.72 2.52 -4.06
N LEU A 60 -4.82 3.73 -4.59
CA LEU A 60 -3.74 4.34 -5.36
C LEU A 60 -2.55 4.69 -4.47
N GLU A 61 -2.80 5.23 -3.29
CA GLU A 61 -1.71 5.53 -2.36
C GLU A 61 -1.05 4.25 -1.86
N THR A 62 -1.84 3.22 -1.59
CA THR A 62 -1.29 1.95 -1.16
C THR A 62 -0.37 1.36 -2.23
N GLN A 63 -0.83 1.34 -3.48
CA GLN A 63 -0.02 0.84 -4.59
C GLN A 63 1.22 1.71 -4.80
N ARG A 64 1.04 3.04 -4.80
CA ARG A 64 2.16 3.97 -4.98
C ARG A 64 3.24 3.75 -3.92
N PHE A 65 2.83 3.60 -2.65
CA PHE A 65 3.80 3.49 -1.57
C PHE A 65 4.55 2.16 -1.59
N PHE A 66 3.84 1.06 -1.87
CA PHE A 66 4.50 -0.24 -2.00
C PHE A 66 5.49 -0.23 -3.17
N ASP A 67 5.13 0.37 -4.29
CA ASP A 67 6.02 0.52 -5.44
C ASP A 67 7.23 1.38 -5.10
N TYR A 68 7.01 2.47 -4.37
CA TYR A 68 8.07 3.34 -3.92
C TYR A 68 9.07 2.58 -3.03
N LEU A 69 8.56 1.80 -2.09
CA LEU A 69 9.42 1.01 -1.20
C LEU A 69 10.22 -0.02 -1.99
N TYR A 70 9.62 -0.62 -2.99
CA TYR A 70 10.30 -1.59 -3.84
C TYR A 70 11.48 -0.94 -4.58
N HIS A 71 11.28 0.25 -5.12
CA HIS A 71 12.32 0.93 -5.91
C HIS A 71 13.31 1.73 -5.06
N ASN A 72 13.09 1.85 -3.77
CA ASN A 72 13.95 2.66 -2.89
C ASN A 72 14.39 1.85 -1.67
N PRO A 73 15.28 0.86 -1.87
CA PRO A 73 15.70 -0.02 -0.78
C PRO A 73 16.36 0.69 0.39
N ASN A 74 17.09 1.76 0.15
CA ASN A 74 17.73 2.50 1.25
C ASN A 74 16.69 3.15 2.15
N TYR A 75 15.67 3.74 1.56
CA TYR A 75 14.55 4.32 2.31
C TYR A 75 13.80 3.22 3.07
N ARG A 76 13.45 2.14 2.38
CA ARG A 76 12.73 1.01 2.96
C ARG A 76 13.44 0.43 4.16
N ASN A 77 14.75 0.23 4.05
CA ASN A 77 15.54 -0.40 5.10
C ASN A 77 15.73 0.48 6.32
N GLY A 78 15.43 1.77 6.20
CA GLY A 78 15.49 2.70 7.32
C GLY A 78 14.17 2.90 8.06
N LEU A 79 13.10 2.26 7.62
CA LEU A 79 11.80 2.46 8.25
C LEU A 79 11.65 1.67 9.54
N TYR A 80 11.17 2.35 10.57
CA TYR A 80 10.89 1.75 11.87
C TYR A 80 9.38 1.63 12.08
N THR A 81 8.99 0.70 12.95
CA THR A 81 7.62 0.64 13.46
C THR A 81 7.29 1.96 14.18
N PRO A 82 5.99 2.32 14.28
CA PRO A 82 5.62 3.61 14.89
C PRO A 82 6.11 3.80 16.31
N ASP A 83 6.29 2.71 17.06
CA ASP A 83 6.81 2.76 18.43
C ASP A 83 8.35 2.72 18.51
N TRP A 84 9.03 2.74 17.35
CA TRP A 84 10.48 2.76 17.22
C TRP A 84 11.19 1.55 17.82
N THR A 85 10.48 0.45 18.07
CA THR A 85 11.09 -0.71 18.71
C THR A 85 11.91 -1.57 17.76
N ARG A 86 11.59 -1.55 16.46
CA ARG A 86 12.35 -2.32 15.48
C ARG A 86 12.15 -1.76 14.08
N LYS A 87 13.04 -2.17 13.18
CA LYS A 87 12.84 -1.89 11.75
C LYS A 87 11.74 -2.79 11.21
N ILE A 88 10.96 -2.26 10.27
CA ILE A 88 9.89 -3.03 9.65
C ILE A 88 10.48 -4.17 8.83
N PHE A 89 11.44 -3.85 7.96
CA PHE A 89 12.06 -4.84 7.07
C PHE A 89 13.33 -5.36 7.73
N ASP A 90 13.17 -6.21 8.72
CA ASP A 90 14.27 -6.73 9.53
C ASP A 90 14.76 -8.10 9.09
N ASN A 91 14.25 -8.62 7.97
CA ASN A 91 14.79 -9.84 7.36
C ASN A 91 14.44 -9.91 5.87
N PRO A 92 15.21 -10.71 5.08
CA PRO A 92 15.04 -10.79 3.63
C PRO A 92 13.67 -11.32 3.18
N LYS A 93 13.02 -12.14 3.98
CA LYS A 93 11.71 -12.70 3.62
C LYS A 93 10.65 -11.61 3.55
N LYS A 94 10.79 -10.56 4.36
CA LYS A 94 9.87 -9.43 4.31
C LYS A 94 10.05 -8.63 3.04
N GLU A 95 11.28 -8.51 2.54
CA GLU A 95 11.53 -7.82 1.27
C GLU A 95 10.92 -8.59 0.10
N THR A 96 11.04 -9.91 0.10
CA THR A 96 10.39 -10.74 -0.90
C THR A 96 8.87 -10.59 -0.84
N SER A 97 8.32 -10.54 0.37
CA SER A 97 6.88 -10.36 0.57
C SER A 97 6.41 -9.00 0.08
N LEU A 98 7.23 -7.97 0.27
CA LEU A 98 6.94 -6.64 -0.27
C LEU A 98 6.80 -6.70 -1.79
N THR A 99 7.72 -7.36 -2.46
CA THR A 99 7.68 -7.51 -3.91
C THR A 99 6.40 -8.23 -4.36
N THR A 100 6.06 -9.32 -3.69
CA THR A 100 4.86 -10.08 -4.01
C THR A 100 3.60 -9.22 -3.86
N MET A 101 3.51 -8.46 -2.79
CA MET A 101 2.37 -7.58 -2.55
C MET A 101 2.34 -6.41 -3.53
N SER A 102 3.50 -5.86 -3.87
CA SER A 102 3.58 -4.75 -4.84
C SER A 102 3.05 -5.20 -6.21
N VAL A 103 3.42 -6.41 -6.65
CA VAL A 103 2.90 -6.97 -7.91
C VAL A 103 1.39 -7.12 -7.86
N ALA A 104 0.85 -7.61 -6.74
CA ALA A 104 -0.59 -7.79 -6.59
C ALA A 104 -1.32 -6.44 -6.64
N LEU A 105 -0.76 -5.41 -6.00
CA LEU A 105 -1.33 -4.06 -6.03
C LEU A 105 -1.29 -3.46 -7.42
N ASP A 106 -0.20 -3.67 -8.15
CA ASP A 106 -0.10 -3.20 -9.54
C ASP A 106 -1.19 -3.84 -10.41
N LYS A 107 -1.42 -5.13 -10.24
CA LYS A 107 -2.48 -5.84 -10.98
C LYS A 107 -3.85 -5.30 -10.64
N LEU A 108 -4.11 -5.04 -9.37
CA LEU A 108 -5.37 -4.46 -8.93
C LEU A 108 -5.60 -3.09 -9.55
N VAL A 109 -4.61 -2.21 -9.50
CA VAL A 109 -4.74 -0.87 -10.06
C VAL A 109 -4.92 -0.93 -11.58
N THR A 110 -4.19 -1.83 -12.25
CA THR A 110 -4.34 -2.01 -13.70
C THR A 110 -5.77 -2.43 -14.05
N ALA A 111 -6.32 -3.39 -13.31
CA ALA A 111 -7.69 -3.86 -13.53
C ALA A 111 -8.71 -2.73 -13.31
N LEU A 112 -8.52 -1.95 -12.24
CA LEU A 112 -9.42 -0.83 -11.97
C LEU A 112 -9.34 0.22 -13.06
N ARG A 113 -8.16 0.51 -13.58
CA ARG A 113 -7.99 1.46 -14.69
C ARG A 113 -8.69 0.97 -15.95
N GLU A 114 -8.59 -0.30 -16.25
CA GLU A 114 -9.26 -0.89 -17.40
C GLU A 114 -10.77 -0.76 -17.28
N ASP A 115 -11.30 -1.06 -16.09
CA ASP A 115 -12.74 -0.98 -15.84
C ASP A 115 -13.27 0.45 -15.88
N LEU A 116 -12.49 1.40 -15.38
CA LEU A 116 -12.92 2.79 -15.21
C LEU A 116 -12.33 3.74 -16.24
N GLY A 117 -11.33 3.31 -16.99
CA GLY A 117 -10.57 4.17 -17.88
C GLY A 117 -11.42 4.87 -18.94
N TYR A 118 -12.46 4.21 -19.41
CA TYR A 118 -13.39 4.78 -20.36
C TYR A 118 -14.11 6.00 -19.78
N HIS A 119 -14.37 5.95 -18.48
CA HIS A 119 -15.15 6.98 -17.82
C HIS A 119 -14.26 8.09 -17.25
N TYR A 120 -13.00 7.76 -16.92
CA TYR A 120 -12.13 8.68 -16.21
C TYR A 120 -10.69 8.65 -16.73
N PRO A 121 -10.46 8.66 -18.05
CA PRO A 121 -9.13 8.38 -18.61
C PRO A 121 -8.03 9.35 -18.12
N ASN A 122 -8.38 10.60 -17.89
CA ASN A 122 -7.40 11.61 -17.50
C ASN A 122 -7.38 11.89 -16.01
N THR A 123 -8.53 11.78 -15.36
CA THR A 123 -8.62 12.07 -13.94
C THR A 123 -8.00 10.96 -13.11
N LEU A 124 -7.90 9.76 -13.66
CA LEU A 124 -7.33 8.61 -12.97
C LEU A 124 -5.87 8.37 -13.31
N ASN A 125 -5.22 9.26 -14.02
CA ASN A 125 -3.80 9.11 -14.27
C ASN A 125 -2.97 9.31 -13.00
N LEU A 126 -3.56 9.90 -11.97
CA LEU A 126 -3.07 9.82 -10.62
C LEU A 126 -1.85 10.67 -10.31
N HIS A 127 -1.61 11.69 -11.10
CA HIS A 127 -0.51 12.60 -10.80
C HIS A 127 -0.53 13.11 -9.36
N PRO A 128 -1.67 13.52 -8.82
CA PRO A 128 -1.69 13.99 -7.43
C PRO A 128 -1.35 12.91 -6.42
N LEU A 129 -1.40 11.65 -6.83
CA LEU A 129 -1.25 10.51 -5.93
C LEU A 129 0.05 9.74 -6.14
N THR A 130 0.85 10.10 -7.12
CA THR A 130 2.07 9.36 -7.46
C THR A 130 3.36 10.00 -6.97
N ILE A 131 3.26 11.10 -6.29
CA ILE A 131 4.46 11.82 -5.82
C ILE A 131 4.88 11.37 -4.44
#